data_218f4e66e5eb4f7f791e0c2274b513da
#
_entry.id   218f4e66e5eb4f7f791e0c2274b513da
#
_cell.length_a   1.000
_cell.length_b   1.000
_cell.length_c   1.000
_cell.angle_alpha   90.00
_cell.angle_beta   90.00
_cell.angle_gamma   90.00
#
_symmetry.space_group_name_H-M   'P 1'
#
loop_
_entity.id
_entity.type
_entity.pdbx_description
1 polymer ?
#
loop_
_entity_poly.entity_id
_entity_poly.type
_entity_poly.pdbx_seq_one_letter_code
_entity_poly.pdbx_strand_id
1 'polypeptide(L)'
;MSRSTGGSDPHVLVIVQNLPIQVDRRVLLEFHELLARGYRVSLICPKGPGDPAREEIDGARIYKYRPAPEAKGLAGYALEFGYSWLRTAWLSLVAWREGGRFHVIQACNPPDTYWLLALLWRIRGVRFVFDHHDLNPELFLSRFGEPESRGQRLQFKGLKWLERMTFRAAHRVISTNDSYRAVAIRRGRREPRDVDVVRSGPDTTRMRPIYPSEPVPEGITMLAYIGIMGPQDGVDQVLDLVAELRRRGRTDVRATLMGFGDCLEDLKRQCTRQGLDDIVTFTGRVDKREIAEHMSRSHIGVCPDLKTPLNDLSTMNKSLEYMAYALPSVSFDLVETRVTGGDAISYVGSGDIAAMADEVEKLIDDPTRRAEMSRLARGRVVELFDWAGQAKVFGDVFDQVLGRPSAGERAPAPVPQDVDEWGRPYVPLDDDAEFERYVLERRAR
;
A
#
# COMPACT_ATOMS: atom_id res chain seq x y z
N MET A 1 -3.87 45.78 -4.29
CA MET A 1 -4.67 45.31 -5.44
C MET A 1 -3.72 44.66 -6.44
N SER A 2 -3.46 43.38 -6.28
CA SER A 2 -2.67 42.57 -7.21
C SER A 2 -3.65 41.92 -8.20
N ARG A 3 -3.46 42.21 -9.49
CA ARG A 3 -4.28 41.62 -10.57
C ARG A 3 -4.01 40.11 -10.62
N SER A 4 -4.98 39.32 -10.23
CA SER A 4 -5.05 37.88 -10.53
C SER A 4 -5.02 37.74 -12.05
N THR A 5 -3.92 37.24 -12.59
CA THR A 5 -3.85 36.74 -13.96
C THR A 5 -4.75 35.51 -14.00
N GLY A 6 -5.87 35.61 -14.75
CA GLY A 6 -6.87 34.55 -14.90
C GLY A 6 -6.34 33.35 -15.69
N GLY A 7 -5.45 32.57 -15.10
CA GLY A 7 -5.12 31.21 -15.53
C GLY A 7 -6.09 30.25 -14.84
N SER A 8 -6.78 29.41 -15.61
CA SER A 8 -7.56 28.33 -15.03
C SER A 8 -6.66 27.47 -14.14
N ASP A 9 -7.18 27.05 -12.98
CA ASP A 9 -6.44 26.18 -12.04
C ASP A 9 -5.86 24.97 -12.78
N PRO A 10 -4.59 24.61 -12.49
CA PRO A 10 -3.95 23.49 -13.16
C PRO A 10 -4.74 22.21 -12.90
N HIS A 11 -4.85 21.37 -13.93
CA HIS A 11 -5.70 20.19 -13.91
C HIS A 11 -4.86 18.95 -14.17
N VAL A 12 -5.00 17.95 -13.30
CA VAL A 12 -4.34 16.64 -13.36
C VAL A 12 -5.37 15.57 -13.73
N LEU A 13 -5.02 14.74 -14.71
CA LEU A 13 -5.73 13.51 -15.04
C LEU A 13 -4.98 12.33 -14.43
N VAL A 14 -5.58 11.65 -13.45
CA VAL A 14 -5.04 10.43 -12.82
C VAL A 14 -5.63 9.21 -13.51
N ILE A 15 -4.81 8.22 -13.83
CA ILE A 15 -5.20 6.97 -14.50
C ILE A 15 -4.80 5.79 -13.62
N VAL A 16 -5.80 4.98 -13.23
CA VAL A 16 -5.64 3.73 -12.50
C VAL A 16 -6.38 2.63 -13.25
N GLN A 17 -5.78 1.46 -13.46
CA GLN A 17 -6.44 0.37 -14.18
C GLN A 17 -6.78 -0.84 -13.31
N ASN A 18 -6.04 -1.07 -12.25
CA ASN A 18 -6.12 -2.31 -11.48
C ASN A 18 -7.24 -2.33 -10.43
N LEU A 19 -7.62 -1.17 -9.89
CA LEU A 19 -8.57 -1.07 -8.79
C LEU A 19 -9.58 0.06 -8.99
N PRO A 20 -10.82 -0.09 -8.49
CA PRO A 20 -11.72 1.04 -8.27
C PRO A 20 -11.10 1.99 -7.25
N ILE A 21 -11.29 3.31 -7.46
CA ILE A 21 -10.67 4.34 -6.61
C ILE A 21 -11.02 4.19 -5.12
N GLN A 22 -12.21 3.74 -4.80
CA GLN A 22 -12.68 3.61 -3.41
C GLN A 22 -11.85 2.62 -2.57
N VAL A 23 -11.09 1.74 -3.23
CA VAL A 23 -10.26 0.73 -2.56
C VAL A 23 -8.76 0.96 -2.77
N ASP A 24 -8.38 1.92 -3.59
CA ASP A 24 -6.99 2.30 -3.80
C ASP A 24 -6.57 3.40 -2.81
N ARG A 25 -6.11 2.98 -1.63
CA ARG A 25 -5.73 3.89 -0.55
C ARG A 25 -4.66 4.90 -0.97
N ARG A 26 -3.65 4.47 -1.75
CA ARG A 26 -2.57 5.34 -2.17
C ARG A 26 -3.07 6.46 -3.08
N VAL A 27 -3.80 6.09 -4.12
CA VAL A 27 -4.34 7.07 -5.07
C VAL A 27 -5.37 7.99 -4.41
N LEU A 28 -6.14 7.50 -3.43
CA LEU A 28 -7.01 8.35 -2.60
C LEU A 28 -6.23 9.45 -1.88
N LEU A 29 -5.13 9.12 -1.24
CA LEU A 29 -4.27 10.08 -0.55
C LEU A 29 -3.63 11.06 -1.52
N GLU A 30 -3.17 10.58 -2.67
CA GLU A 30 -2.53 11.38 -3.72
C GLU A 30 -3.47 12.41 -4.33
N PHE A 31 -4.68 12.02 -4.71
CA PHE A 31 -5.60 12.98 -5.30
C PHE A 31 -6.11 14.01 -4.29
N HIS A 32 -6.29 13.64 -3.01
CA HIS A 32 -6.60 14.60 -1.96
C HIS A 32 -5.49 15.64 -1.77
N GLU A 33 -4.22 15.23 -1.86
CA GLU A 33 -3.10 16.16 -1.83
C GLU A 33 -3.12 17.14 -3.02
N LEU A 34 -3.43 16.65 -4.22
CA LEU A 34 -3.57 17.52 -5.39
C LEU A 34 -4.70 18.53 -5.21
N LEU A 35 -5.86 18.11 -4.70
CA LEU A 35 -6.98 19.01 -4.40
C LEU A 35 -6.59 20.05 -3.34
N ALA A 36 -5.91 19.62 -2.27
CA ALA A 36 -5.46 20.51 -1.20
C ALA A 36 -4.46 21.59 -1.68
N ARG A 37 -3.69 21.30 -2.76
CA ARG A 37 -2.81 22.25 -3.44
C ARG A 37 -3.49 23.12 -4.48
N GLY A 38 -4.81 23.03 -4.62
CA GLY A 38 -5.58 23.81 -5.59
C GLY A 38 -5.46 23.31 -7.03
N TYR A 39 -5.12 22.02 -7.23
CA TYR A 39 -5.27 21.37 -8.52
C TYR A 39 -6.72 20.96 -8.73
N ARG A 40 -7.22 21.07 -9.94
CA ARG A 40 -8.41 20.32 -10.35
C ARG A 40 -7.98 18.90 -10.69
N VAL A 41 -8.78 17.91 -10.29
CA VAL A 41 -8.46 16.50 -10.52
C VAL A 41 -9.59 15.84 -11.29
N SER A 42 -9.22 15.10 -12.33
CA SER A 42 -10.06 14.08 -12.96
C SER A 42 -9.39 12.73 -12.81
N LEU A 43 -10.16 11.67 -12.60
CA LEU A 43 -9.62 10.34 -12.44
C LEU A 43 -10.35 9.34 -13.35
N ILE A 44 -9.61 8.41 -13.95
CA ILE A 44 -10.16 7.30 -14.74
C ILE A 44 -9.77 5.99 -14.06
N CYS A 45 -10.78 5.16 -13.75
CA CYS A 45 -10.57 3.84 -13.13
C CYS A 45 -11.64 2.82 -13.59
N PRO A 46 -11.46 1.52 -13.31
CA PRO A 46 -12.53 0.54 -13.48
C PRO A 46 -13.64 0.76 -12.46
N LYS A 47 -14.82 0.25 -12.76
CA LYS A 47 -15.98 0.20 -11.85
C LYS A 47 -15.83 -0.92 -10.83
N GLY A 48 -16.14 -0.62 -9.58
CA GLY A 48 -16.53 -1.63 -8.61
C GLY A 48 -18.00 -2.09 -8.79
N PRO A 49 -18.40 -3.11 -8.04
CA PRO A 49 -19.79 -3.55 -8.03
C PRO A 49 -20.76 -2.42 -7.65
N GLY A 50 -21.76 -2.16 -8.49
CA GLY A 50 -22.74 -1.10 -8.22
C GLY A 50 -22.30 0.33 -8.54
N ASP A 51 -21.07 0.55 -8.92
CA ASP A 51 -20.56 1.91 -9.18
C ASP A 51 -21.26 2.59 -10.37
N PRO A 52 -21.54 3.91 -10.27
CA PRO A 52 -21.98 4.71 -11.40
C PRO A 52 -20.86 4.85 -12.46
N ALA A 53 -21.22 5.27 -13.67
CA ALA A 53 -20.22 5.52 -14.72
C ALA A 53 -19.42 6.82 -14.48
N ARG A 54 -19.99 7.74 -13.71
CA ARG A 54 -19.44 9.03 -13.33
C ARG A 54 -19.90 9.37 -11.93
N GLU A 55 -19.01 9.92 -11.17
CA GLU A 55 -19.28 10.47 -9.84
C GLU A 55 -18.33 11.62 -9.54
N GLU A 56 -18.61 12.36 -8.50
CA GLU A 56 -17.72 13.36 -7.94
C GLU A 56 -17.40 12.97 -6.50
N ILE A 57 -16.12 12.93 -6.17
CA ILE A 57 -15.62 12.64 -4.81
C ILE A 57 -14.74 13.82 -4.41
N ASP A 58 -15.13 14.53 -3.35
CA ASP A 58 -14.39 15.65 -2.77
C ASP A 58 -13.95 16.73 -3.78
N GLY A 59 -14.77 16.94 -4.83
CA GLY A 59 -14.49 17.89 -5.89
C GLY A 59 -13.67 17.34 -7.08
N ALA A 60 -13.22 16.08 -7.00
CA ALA A 60 -12.60 15.40 -8.14
C ALA A 60 -13.65 14.68 -8.99
N ARG A 61 -13.52 14.77 -10.32
CA ARG A 61 -14.39 14.09 -11.26
C ARG A 61 -13.88 12.71 -11.61
N ILE A 62 -14.66 11.68 -11.32
CA ILE A 62 -14.29 10.27 -11.52
C ILE A 62 -15.05 9.71 -12.73
N TYR A 63 -14.30 9.18 -13.70
CA TYR A 63 -14.80 8.54 -14.90
C TYR A 63 -14.51 7.05 -14.82
N LYS A 64 -15.56 6.22 -14.82
CA LYS A 64 -15.41 4.78 -14.61
C LYS A 64 -15.85 3.99 -15.84
N TYR A 65 -15.09 2.94 -16.17
CA TYR A 65 -15.46 1.98 -17.21
C TYR A 65 -15.70 0.60 -16.62
N ARG A 66 -16.51 -0.23 -17.31
CA ARG A 66 -16.69 -1.63 -16.90
C ARG A 66 -15.35 -2.35 -17.05
N PRO A 67 -14.89 -3.09 -16.01
CA PRO A 67 -13.70 -3.91 -16.16
C PRO A 67 -13.86 -4.91 -17.30
N ALA A 68 -12.76 -5.27 -17.95
CA ALA A 68 -12.78 -6.35 -18.94
C ALA A 68 -13.17 -7.66 -18.26
N PRO A 69 -13.81 -8.60 -18.96
CA PRO A 69 -14.01 -9.94 -18.45
C PRO A 69 -12.66 -10.58 -18.11
N GLU A 70 -12.61 -11.31 -16.99
CA GLU A 70 -11.41 -12.06 -16.62
C GLU A 70 -10.99 -12.98 -17.75
N ALA A 71 -9.76 -12.83 -18.18
CA ALA A 71 -9.25 -13.55 -19.31
C ALA A 71 -8.08 -14.42 -18.89
N LYS A 72 -8.05 -15.67 -19.42
CA LYS A 72 -6.97 -16.61 -19.17
C LYS A 72 -5.99 -16.65 -20.35
N GLY A 73 -4.71 -16.70 -20.03
CA GLY A 73 -3.63 -16.82 -21.03
C GLY A 73 -3.28 -15.50 -21.75
N LEU A 74 -2.22 -15.54 -22.56
CA LEU A 74 -1.63 -14.36 -23.21
C LEU A 74 -2.62 -13.56 -24.08
N ALA A 75 -3.46 -14.23 -24.86
CA ALA A 75 -4.45 -13.58 -25.69
C ALA A 75 -5.52 -12.88 -24.86
N GLY A 76 -5.91 -13.48 -23.74
CA GLY A 76 -6.84 -12.90 -22.81
C GLY A 76 -6.29 -11.64 -22.15
N TYR A 77 -5.08 -11.66 -21.66
CA TYR A 77 -4.41 -10.46 -21.11
C TYR A 77 -4.27 -9.35 -22.16
N ALA A 78 -3.93 -9.70 -23.40
CA ALA A 78 -3.83 -8.71 -24.48
C ALA A 78 -5.18 -8.04 -24.77
N LEU A 79 -6.28 -8.79 -24.75
CA LEU A 79 -7.64 -8.28 -24.89
C LEU A 79 -8.05 -7.39 -23.71
N GLU A 80 -7.78 -7.82 -22.51
CA GLU A 80 -8.07 -7.08 -21.27
C GLU A 80 -7.34 -5.74 -21.25
N PHE A 81 -6.02 -5.74 -21.46
CA PHE A 81 -5.23 -4.52 -21.49
C PHE A 81 -5.59 -3.64 -22.69
N GLY A 82 -5.84 -4.22 -23.86
CA GLY A 82 -6.27 -3.48 -25.04
C GLY A 82 -7.61 -2.79 -24.85
N TYR A 83 -8.59 -3.51 -24.31
CA TYR A 83 -9.90 -2.95 -23.96
C TYR A 83 -9.78 -1.82 -22.94
N SER A 84 -9.10 -2.05 -21.82
CA SER A 84 -8.91 -1.06 -20.77
C SER A 84 -8.17 0.18 -21.27
N TRP A 85 -7.17 -0.01 -22.12
CA TRP A 85 -6.43 1.08 -22.76
C TRP A 85 -7.34 1.92 -23.67
N LEU A 86 -8.14 1.29 -24.54
CA LEU A 86 -9.08 1.99 -25.43
C LEU A 86 -10.15 2.73 -24.64
N ARG A 87 -10.67 2.12 -23.58
CA ARG A 87 -11.67 2.78 -22.70
C ARG A 87 -11.06 3.99 -21.99
N THR A 88 -9.84 3.85 -21.47
CA THR A 88 -9.11 4.96 -20.84
C THR A 88 -8.79 6.07 -21.84
N ALA A 89 -8.36 5.74 -23.05
CA ALA A 89 -8.10 6.72 -24.11
C ALA A 89 -9.38 7.49 -24.47
N TRP A 90 -10.51 6.79 -24.61
CA TRP A 90 -11.81 7.42 -24.84
C TRP A 90 -12.23 8.33 -23.68
N LEU A 91 -12.14 7.83 -22.45
CA LEU A 91 -12.51 8.62 -21.26
C LEU A 91 -11.60 9.82 -21.06
N SER A 92 -10.34 9.76 -21.47
CA SER A 92 -9.44 10.92 -21.43
C SER A 92 -9.91 12.04 -22.38
N LEU A 93 -10.49 11.70 -23.53
CA LEU A 93 -11.12 12.68 -24.43
C LEU A 93 -12.40 13.25 -23.82
N VAL A 94 -13.18 12.42 -23.14
CA VAL A 94 -14.39 12.87 -22.43
C VAL A 94 -14.00 13.81 -21.28
N ALA A 95 -13.03 13.45 -20.46
CA ALA A 95 -12.52 14.28 -19.36
C ALA A 95 -11.98 15.63 -19.87
N TRP A 96 -11.32 15.64 -21.03
CA TRP A 96 -10.86 16.87 -21.66
C TRP A 96 -12.01 17.78 -22.10
N ARG A 97 -13.09 17.21 -22.66
CA ARG A 97 -14.24 17.99 -23.13
C ARG A 97 -15.09 18.51 -21.98
N GLU A 98 -15.32 17.70 -20.97
CA GLU A 98 -16.22 18.02 -19.86
C GLU A 98 -15.50 18.74 -18.69
N GLY A 99 -14.29 18.28 -18.38
CA GLY A 99 -13.46 18.82 -17.30
C GLY A 99 -12.58 20.00 -17.74
N GLY A 100 -12.47 20.24 -19.04
CA GLY A 100 -11.53 21.19 -19.61
C GLY A 100 -10.11 20.62 -19.73
N ARG A 101 -9.22 21.44 -20.26
CA ARG A 101 -7.82 21.05 -20.49
C ARG A 101 -7.17 20.56 -19.20
N PHE A 102 -6.60 19.34 -19.22
CA PHE A 102 -5.66 18.90 -18.21
C PHE A 102 -4.22 19.16 -18.65
N HIS A 103 -3.34 19.40 -17.69
CA HIS A 103 -1.96 19.83 -17.91
C HIS A 103 -0.98 18.70 -17.68
N VAL A 104 -1.37 17.75 -16.81
CA VAL A 104 -0.57 16.58 -16.43
C VAL A 104 -1.44 15.34 -16.51
N ILE A 105 -0.86 14.24 -17.00
CA ILE A 105 -1.36 12.88 -16.80
C ILE A 105 -0.45 12.24 -15.75
N GLN A 106 -1.04 11.72 -14.68
CA GLN A 106 -0.42 10.74 -13.80
C GLN A 106 -0.95 9.36 -14.19
N ALA A 107 -0.08 8.41 -14.45
CA ALA A 107 -0.51 7.01 -14.63
C ALA A 107 0.17 6.12 -13.61
N CYS A 108 -0.65 5.36 -12.89
CA CYS A 108 -0.21 4.36 -11.94
C CYS A 108 -0.09 3.01 -12.66
N ASN A 109 0.96 2.25 -12.38
CA ASN A 109 1.05 0.89 -12.88
C ASN A 109 0.59 -0.13 -11.82
N PRO A 110 0.23 -1.39 -12.18
CA PRO A 110 0.11 -1.89 -13.55
C PRO A 110 -1.09 -1.32 -14.31
N PRO A 111 -1.06 -1.29 -15.66
CA PRO A 111 -0.02 -1.74 -16.57
C PRO A 111 0.97 -0.64 -16.99
N ASP A 112 2.12 -1.06 -17.53
CA ASP A 112 3.12 -0.16 -18.09
C ASP A 112 2.81 0.19 -19.57
N THR A 113 1.58 0.59 -19.89
CA THR A 113 1.14 0.82 -21.27
C THR A 113 0.69 2.25 -21.58
N TYR A 114 0.41 3.04 -20.56
CA TYR A 114 -0.13 4.40 -20.72
C TYR A 114 0.87 5.45 -21.24
N TRP A 115 2.17 5.08 -21.35
CA TRP A 115 3.16 5.94 -21.99
C TRP A 115 2.77 6.33 -23.41
N LEU A 116 2.12 5.43 -24.18
CA LEU A 116 1.66 5.72 -25.53
C LEU A 116 0.54 6.78 -25.52
N LEU A 117 -0.43 6.66 -24.62
CA LEU A 117 -1.49 7.65 -24.43
C LEU A 117 -0.89 9.00 -23.99
N ALA A 118 0.08 8.99 -23.08
CA ALA A 118 0.77 10.19 -22.64
C ALA A 118 1.53 10.88 -23.80
N LEU A 119 2.17 10.12 -24.70
CA LEU A 119 2.81 10.67 -25.90
C LEU A 119 1.81 11.31 -26.86
N LEU A 120 0.62 10.73 -27.05
CA LEU A 120 -0.44 11.32 -27.85
C LEU A 120 -0.90 12.67 -27.26
N TRP A 121 -1.11 12.74 -25.95
CA TRP A 121 -1.49 13.97 -25.27
C TRP A 121 -0.35 15.00 -25.19
N ARG A 122 0.91 14.58 -25.29
CA ARG A 122 2.08 15.48 -25.33
C ARG A 122 2.00 16.46 -26.50
N ILE A 123 1.39 16.08 -27.64
CA ILE A 123 1.14 16.95 -28.78
C ILE A 123 0.29 18.17 -28.38
N ARG A 124 -0.53 18.05 -27.36
CA ARG A 124 -1.34 19.13 -26.77
C ARG A 124 -0.65 19.84 -25.61
N GLY A 125 0.65 19.56 -25.37
CA GLY A 125 1.45 20.15 -24.29
C GLY A 125 1.20 19.55 -22.91
N VAL A 126 0.56 18.36 -22.84
CA VAL A 126 0.33 17.66 -21.56
C VAL A 126 1.63 17.00 -21.09
N ARG A 127 1.95 17.16 -19.81
CA ARG A 127 3.09 16.51 -19.17
C ARG A 127 2.69 15.12 -18.67
N PHE A 128 3.68 14.27 -18.40
CA PHE A 128 3.46 12.91 -17.92
C PHE A 128 4.27 12.64 -16.65
N VAL A 129 3.59 12.26 -15.58
CA VAL A 129 4.15 11.73 -14.35
C VAL A 129 3.83 10.24 -14.28
N PHE A 130 4.85 9.42 -14.17
CA PHE A 130 4.69 7.98 -13.99
C PHE A 130 4.78 7.65 -12.50
N ASP A 131 3.70 7.13 -11.96
CA ASP A 131 3.63 6.66 -10.58
C ASP A 131 3.87 5.14 -10.56
N HIS A 132 5.06 4.78 -10.15
CA HIS A 132 5.61 3.43 -10.25
C HIS A 132 5.34 2.64 -8.98
N HIS A 133 4.20 1.94 -8.96
CA HIS A 133 3.71 1.16 -7.81
C HIS A 133 4.23 -0.27 -7.77
N ASP A 134 4.43 -0.89 -8.94
CA ASP A 134 4.74 -2.31 -9.06
C ASP A 134 5.89 -2.58 -10.04
N LEU A 135 6.69 -3.60 -9.71
CA LEU A 135 7.73 -4.15 -10.58
C LEU A 135 7.15 -5.33 -11.39
N ASN A 136 6.47 -5.03 -12.49
CA ASN A 136 5.81 -6.06 -13.31
C ASN A 136 6.73 -7.20 -13.79
N PRO A 137 8.02 -6.96 -14.17
CA PRO A 137 8.94 -8.05 -14.47
C PRO A 137 9.24 -8.95 -13.26
N GLU A 138 9.43 -8.36 -12.07
CA GLU A 138 9.68 -9.11 -10.83
C GLU A 138 8.43 -9.85 -10.35
N LEU A 139 7.24 -9.26 -10.54
CA LEU A 139 5.97 -9.92 -10.28
C LEU A 139 5.81 -11.17 -11.16
N PHE A 140 6.18 -11.07 -12.44
CA PHE A 140 6.21 -12.22 -13.33
C PHE A 140 7.12 -13.34 -12.80
N LEU A 141 8.35 -12.99 -12.37
CA LEU A 141 9.29 -13.98 -11.80
C LEU A 141 8.76 -14.61 -10.51
N SER A 142 8.12 -13.82 -9.65
CA SER A 142 7.54 -14.32 -8.39
C SER A 142 6.38 -15.28 -8.59
N ARG A 143 5.58 -15.11 -9.67
CA ARG A 143 4.42 -15.95 -9.96
C ARG A 143 4.73 -17.18 -10.82
N PHE A 144 5.66 -17.05 -11.75
CA PHE A 144 5.92 -18.06 -12.80
C PHE A 144 7.34 -18.61 -12.78
N GLY A 145 8.22 -18.10 -11.90
CA GLY A 145 9.63 -18.48 -11.89
C GLY A 145 10.42 -17.90 -13.09
N GLU A 146 11.63 -18.41 -13.27
CA GLU A 146 12.46 -18.04 -14.41
C GLU A 146 11.81 -18.50 -15.72
N PRO A 147 11.84 -17.68 -16.80
CA PRO A 147 11.17 -17.99 -18.05
C PRO A 147 11.85 -19.15 -18.79
N GLU A 148 11.27 -20.31 -18.78
CA GLU A 148 11.82 -21.54 -19.40
C GLU A 148 11.47 -21.61 -20.90
N SER A 149 10.20 -21.35 -21.26
CA SER A 149 9.73 -21.43 -22.64
C SER A 149 10.09 -20.19 -23.47
N ARG A 150 10.09 -20.32 -24.82
CA ARG A 150 10.28 -19.20 -25.73
C ARG A 150 9.19 -18.12 -25.53
N GLY A 151 7.96 -18.53 -25.28
CA GLY A 151 6.83 -17.65 -25.04
C GLY A 151 7.01 -16.83 -23.76
N GLN A 152 7.37 -17.48 -22.66
CA GLN A 152 7.65 -16.80 -21.39
C GLN A 152 8.83 -15.82 -21.50
N ARG A 153 9.91 -16.21 -22.21
CA ARG A 153 11.04 -15.30 -22.48
C ARG A 153 10.63 -14.06 -23.28
N LEU A 154 9.76 -14.23 -24.27
CA LEU A 154 9.24 -13.11 -25.06
C LEU A 154 8.36 -12.20 -24.19
N GLN A 155 7.47 -12.79 -23.40
CA GLN A 155 6.61 -12.06 -22.46
C GLN A 155 7.43 -11.24 -21.44
N PHE A 156 8.42 -11.86 -20.82
CA PHE A 156 9.30 -11.19 -19.85
C PHE A 156 10.11 -10.05 -20.49
N LYS A 157 10.62 -10.25 -21.70
CA LYS A 157 11.27 -9.19 -22.47
C LYS A 157 10.29 -8.04 -22.83
N GLY A 158 9.07 -8.41 -23.15
CA GLY A 158 7.99 -7.46 -23.41
C GLY A 158 7.66 -6.58 -22.20
N LEU A 159 7.53 -7.19 -21.03
CA LEU A 159 7.31 -6.46 -19.76
C LEU A 159 8.46 -5.47 -19.48
N LYS A 160 9.71 -5.90 -19.59
CA LYS A 160 10.88 -5.03 -19.43
C LYS A 160 10.92 -3.89 -20.46
N TRP A 161 10.46 -4.14 -21.68
CA TRP A 161 10.40 -3.13 -22.73
C TRP A 161 9.31 -2.10 -22.45
N LEU A 162 8.10 -2.55 -22.05
CA LEU A 162 6.98 -1.66 -21.69
C LEU A 162 7.35 -0.76 -20.52
N GLU A 163 7.90 -1.32 -19.46
CA GLU A 163 8.37 -0.58 -18.28
C GLU A 163 9.42 0.48 -18.70
N ARG A 164 10.41 0.09 -19.52
CA ARG A 164 11.42 1.03 -20.02
C ARG A 164 10.81 2.16 -20.84
N MET A 165 9.80 1.88 -21.68
CA MET A 165 9.12 2.90 -22.47
C MET A 165 8.35 3.87 -21.56
N THR A 166 7.72 3.35 -20.51
CA THR A 166 7.00 4.18 -19.54
C THR A 166 7.95 5.12 -18.80
N PHE A 167 9.06 4.61 -18.28
CA PHE A 167 10.10 5.46 -17.68
C PHE A 167 10.60 6.55 -18.63
N ARG A 168 10.91 6.20 -19.88
CA ARG A 168 11.44 7.15 -20.86
C ARG A 168 10.44 8.23 -21.30
N ALA A 169 9.17 7.87 -21.34
CA ALA A 169 8.11 8.82 -21.72
C ALA A 169 7.80 9.80 -20.59
N ALA A 170 8.04 9.46 -19.34
CA ALA A 170 7.72 10.29 -18.19
C ALA A 170 8.60 11.54 -18.11
N HIS A 171 8.03 12.66 -17.70
CA HIS A 171 8.78 13.88 -17.33
C HIS A 171 9.38 13.72 -15.94
N ARG A 172 8.60 13.15 -15.01
CA ARG A 172 9.03 12.76 -13.66
C ARG A 172 8.50 11.36 -13.36
N VAL A 173 9.23 10.65 -12.50
CA VAL A 173 8.84 9.34 -11.98
C VAL A 173 8.70 9.45 -10.48
N ILE A 174 7.62 8.91 -9.95
CA ILE A 174 7.42 8.69 -8.51
C ILE A 174 7.63 7.20 -8.28
N SER A 175 8.46 6.84 -7.34
CA SER A 175 8.72 5.45 -6.93
C SER A 175 8.31 5.26 -5.48
N THR A 176 7.80 4.07 -5.14
CA THR A 176 7.30 3.78 -3.78
C THR A 176 8.40 3.63 -2.73
N ASN A 177 9.65 3.41 -3.16
CA ASN A 177 10.81 3.29 -2.28
C ASN A 177 12.12 3.47 -3.04
N ASP A 178 13.24 3.38 -2.33
CA ASP A 178 14.57 3.58 -2.91
C ASP A 178 15.01 2.43 -3.82
N SER A 179 14.56 1.20 -3.56
CA SER A 179 14.80 0.05 -4.44
C SER A 179 14.12 0.24 -5.80
N TYR A 180 12.87 0.69 -5.81
CA TYR A 180 12.14 1.02 -7.05
C TYR A 180 12.76 2.22 -7.75
N ARG A 181 13.17 3.24 -7.01
CA ARG A 181 13.95 4.36 -7.55
C ARG A 181 15.21 3.89 -8.25
N ALA A 182 15.96 2.97 -7.63
CA ALA A 182 17.15 2.39 -8.24
C ALA A 182 16.84 1.61 -9.54
N VAL A 183 15.69 0.94 -9.63
CA VAL A 183 15.21 0.31 -10.86
C VAL A 183 14.92 1.36 -11.94
N ALA A 184 14.22 2.44 -11.60
CA ALA A 184 13.94 3.53 -12.54
C ALA A 184 15.22 4.16 -13.09
N ILE A 185 16.23 4.39 -12.25
CA ILE A 185 17.52 4.96 -12.63
C ILE A 185 18.29 3.97 -13.52
N ARG A 186 18.45 2.72 -13.09
CA ARG A 186 19.28 1.73 -13.79
C ARG A 186 18.62 1.20 -15.06
N ARG A 187 17.39 0.69 -14.93
CA ARG A 187 16.65 0.00 -16.00
C ARG A 187 15.95 0.98 -16.92
N GLY A 188 15.34 2.02 -16.34
CA GLY A 188 14.69 3.11 -17.06
C GLY A 188 15.67 4.13 -17.66
N ARG A 189 16.93 4.14 -17.20
CA ARG A 189 17.95 5.14 -17.54
C ARG A 189 17.48 6.56 -17.26
N ARG A 190 16.86 6.75 -16.07
CA ARG A 190 16.42 8.05 -15.59
C ARG A 190 17.58 8.76 -14.87
N GLU A 191 17.60 10.07 -14.97
CA GLU A 191 18.47 10.88 -14.12
C GLU A 191 17.96 10.83 -12.67
N PRO A 192 18.84 10.74 -11.65
CA PRO A 192 18.42 10.68 -10.25
C PRO A 192 17.48 11.82 -9.82
N ARG A 193 17.66 13.02 -10.39
CA ARG A 193 16.84 14.21 -10.13
C ARG A 193 15.42 14.14 -10.70
N ASP A 194 15.15 13.20 -11.61
CA ASP A 194 13.85 13.02 -12.25
C ASP A 194 13.03 11.91 -11.59
N VAL A 195 13.54 11.32 -10.51
CA VAL A 195 12.90 10.21 -9.81
C VAL A 195 12.80 10.54 -8.32
N ASP A 196 11.59 10.73 -7.85
CA ASP A 196 11.29 11.01 -6.46
C ASP A 196 10.79 9.75 -5.75
N VAL A 197 11.00 9.66 -4.44
CA VAL A 197 10.45 8.59 -3.61
C VAL A 197 9.28 9.15 -2.83
N VAL A 198 8.11 8.54 -3.03
CA VAL A 198 6.89 8.81 -2.27
C VAL A 198 6.36 7.47 -1.74
N ARG A 199 6.54 7.24 -0.47
CA ARG A 199 6.13 5.97 0.17
C ARG A 199 4.63 5.95 0.43
N SER A 200 4.02 4.76 0.42
CA SER A 200 2.61 4.56 0.79
C SER A 200 2.43 4.58 2.30
N GLY A 201 2.91 5.63 2.96
CA GLY A 201 2.85 5.78 4.40
C GLY A 201 1.41 5.89 4.94
N PRO A 202 1.20 5.52 6.21
CA PRO A 202 -0.06 5.76 6.88
C PRO A 202 -0.25 7.25 7.23
N ASP A 203 -1.50 7.69 7.31
CA ASP A 203 -1.85 8.90 8.05
C ASP A 203 -1.80 8.56 9.55
N THR A 204 -0.70 8.87 10.20
CA THR A 204 -0.47 8.48 11.60
C THR A 204 -1.31 9.29 12.59
N THR A 205 -2.00 10.33 12.15
CA THR A 205 -2.97 11.06 12.99
C THR A 205 -4.26 10.29 13.16
N ARG A 206 -4.62 9.44 12.19
CA ARG A 206 -5.82 8.61 12.16
C ARG A 206 -5.52 7.13 12.41
N MET A 207 -4.44 6.61 11.80
CA MET A 207 -3.98 5.24 12.03
C MET A 207 -3.11 5.21 13.29
N ARG A 208 -3.77 5.00 14.42
CA ARG A 208 -3.14 4.95 15.75
C ARG A 208 -3.99 4.09 16.68
N PRO A 209 -3.40 3.57 17.77
CA PRO A 209 -4.12 2.74 18.72
C PRO A 209 -5.34 3.45 19.32
N ILE A 210 -6.41 2.68 19.43
CA ILE A 210 -7.62 3.02 20.20
C ILE A 210 -7.74 2.08 21.40
N TYR A 211 -8.54 2.44 22.37
CA TYR A 211 -8.98 1.47 23.37
C TYR A 211 -9.98 0.51 22.72
N PRO A 212 -9.68 -0.80 22.67
CA PRO A 212 -10.58 -1.76 22.02
C PRO A 212 -11.92 -1.87 22.76
N SER A 213 -12.99 -2.11 22.02
CA SER A 213 -14.34 -2.25 22.57
C SER A 213 -14.50 -3.55 23.38
N GLU A 214 -13.74 -4.58 23.02
CA GLU A 214 -13.70 -5.86 23.72
C GLU A 214 -12.28 -6.13 24.24
N PRO A 215 -12.12 -6.50 25.50
CA PRO A 215 -10.81 -6.83 26.04
C PRO A 215 -10.26 -8.11 25.40
N VAL A 216 -8.94 -8.20 25.31
CA VAL A 216 -8.29 -9.48 25.02
C VAL A 216 -8.41 -10.38 26.25
N PRO A 217 -8.76 -11.67 26.11
CA PRO A 217 -8.81 -12.59 27.24
C PRO A 217 -7.46 -12.63 27.98
N GLU A 218 -7.50 -12.70 29.29
CA GLU A 218 -6.30 -12.73 30.13
C GLU A 218 -5.39 -13.91 29.76
N GLY A 219 -4.09 -13.66 29.66
CA GLY A 219 -3.11 -14.68 29.32
C GLY A 219 -3.09 -15.05 27.84
N ILE A 220 -3.88 -14.39 26.98
CA ILE A 220 -3.86 -14.65 25.52
C ILE A 220 -3.04 -13.60 24.80
N THR A 221 -2.14 -14.06 23.94
CA THR A 221 -1.42 -13.22 22.98
C THR A 221 -2.08 -13.29 21.60
N MET A 222 -2.45 -12.13 21.07
CA MET A 222 -3.06 -12.00 19.75
C MET A 222 -2.00 -11.69 18.68
N LEU A 223 -1.89 -12.54 17.67
CA LEU A 223 -1.12 -12.28 16.47
C LEU A 223 -2.02 -11.64 15.40
N ALA A 224 -1.47 -10.71 14.63
CA ALA A 224 -2.18 -10.06 13.52
C ALA A 224 -1.51 -10.31 12.19
N TYR A 225 -2.32 -10.61 11.17
CA TYR A 225 -1.98 -10.42 9.77
C TYR A 225 -2.99 -9.47 9.13
N ILE A 226 -2.52 -8.55 8.28
CA ILE A 226 -3.37 -7.71 7.44
C ILE A 226 -2.80 -7.63 6.02
N GLY A 227 -3.64 -7.84 5.02
CA GLY A 227 -3.22 -7.71 3.62
C GLY A 227 -4.05 -8.52 2.64
N ILE A 228 -3.63 -8.47 1.38
CA ILE A 228 -4.15 -9.35 0.35
C ILE A 228 -3.65 -10.78 0.63
N MET A 229 -4.44 -11.77 0.25
CA MET A 229 -4.12 -13.19 0.41
C MET A 229 -3.90 -13.83 -0.97
N GLY A 230 -2.86 -13.39 -1.64
CA GLY A 230 -2.38 -13.96 -2.90
C GLY A 230 -1.22 -14.93 -2.70
N PRO A 231 -0.80 -15.64 -3.77
CA PRO A 231 0.29 -16.63 -3.68
C PRO A 231 1.64 -16.05 -3.24
N GLN A 232 1.88 -14.75 -3.51
CA GLN A 232 3.13 -14.07 -3.17
C GLN A 232 3.16 -13.50 -1.74
N ASP A 233 2.01 -13.47 -1.04
CA ASP A 233 1.86 -12.80 0.25
C ASP A 233 2.22 -13.70 1.45
N GLY A 234 2.44 -15.01 1.21
CA GLY A 234 2.97 -15.96 2.20
C GLY A 234 2.07 -16.20 3.41
N VAL A 235 0.74 -16.04 3.28
CA VAL A 235 -0.19 -16.16 4.43
C VAL A 235 -0.25 -17.59 4.98
N ASP A 236 0.05 -18.58 4.17
CA ASP A 236 0.25 -19.98 4.56
C ASP A 236 1.33 -20.13 5.63
N GLN A 237 2.38 -19.31 5.59
CA GLN A 237 3.45 -19.28 6.59
C GLN A 237 2.95 -18.82 7.98
N VAL A 238 1.89 -17.98 8.03
CA VAL A 238 1.26 -17.60 9.31
C VAL A 238 0.56 -18.80 9.94
N LEU A 239 -0.10 -19.63 9.14
CA LEU A 239 -0.73 -20.85 9.62
C LEU A 239 0.32 -21.86 10.11
N ASP A 240 1.42 -22.00 9.37
CA ASP A 240 2.54 -22.86 9.76
C ASP A 240 3.20 -22.39 11.06
N LEU A 241 3.36 -21.05 11.24
CA LEU A 241 3.82 -20.46 12.48
C LEU A 241 2.90 -20.80 13.67
N VAL A 242 1.58 -20.62 13.50
CA VAL A 242 0.60 -20.91 14.56
C VAL A 242 0.58 -22.41 14.90
N ALA A 243 0.70 -23.28 13.87
CA ALA A 243 0.82 -24.71 14.07
C ALA A 243 2.09 -25.08 14.85
N GLU A 244 3.22 -24.46 14.51
CA GLU A 244 4.50 -24.68 15.21
C GLU A 244 4.43 -24.20 16.66
N LEU A 245 3.87 -23.03 16.96
CA LEU A 245 3.68 -22.56 18.32
C LEU A 245 2.79 -23.53 19.12
N ARG A 246 1.70 -24.03 18.53
CA ARG A 246 0.84 -25.04 19.14
C ARG A 246 1.59 -26.36 19.42
N ARG A 247 2.41 -26.82 18.46
CA ARG A 247 3.25 -28.00 18.61
C ARG A 247 4.27 -27.87 19.76
N ARG A 248 4.76 -26.64 20.01
CA ARG A 248 5.63 -26.29 21.15
C ARG A 248 4.89 -26.20 22.50
N GLY A 249 3.57 -26.37 22.50
CA GLY A 249 2.74 -26.32 23.69
C GLY A 249 2.19 -24.93 24.05
N ARG A 250 2.33 -23.94 23.15
CA ARG A 250 1.72 -22.61 23.35
C ARG A 250 0.21 -22.70 23.09
N THR A 251 -0.56 -22.67 24.17
CA THR A 251 -2.04 -22.67 24.15
C THR A 251 -2.62 -21.28 24.32
N ASP A 252 -1.77 -20.31 24.63
CA ASP A 252 -2.03 -18.92 24.93
C ASP A 252 -1.99 -18.01 23.69
N VAL A 253 -1.91 -18.56 22.48
CA VAL A 253 -1.83 -17.80 21.24
C VAL A 253 -3.13 -17.89 20.45
N ARG A 254 -3.55 -16.77 19.87
CA ARG A 254 -4.63 -16.68 18.87
C ARG A 254 -4.13 -15.83 17.71
N ALA A 255 -4.67 -16.04 16.53
CA ALA A 255 -4.31 -15.26 15.34
C ALA A 255 -5.56 -14.72 14.65
N THR A 256 -5.50 -13.43 14.23
CA THR A 256 -6.52 -12.80 13.40
C THR A 256 -5.91 -12.43 12.06
N LEU A 257 -6.45 -13.02 10.99
CA LEU A 257 -6.03 -12.81 9.62
C LEU A 257 -7.06 -11.94 8.90
N MET A 258 -6.71 -10.66 8.73
CA MET A 258 -7.57 -9.64 8.10
C MET A 258 -7.22 -9.52 6.63
N GLY A 259 -8.14 -9.87 5.75
CA GLY A 259 -7.91 -9.72 4.32
C GLY A 259 -8.73 -10.67 3.45
N PHE A 260 -8.48 -10.55 2.16
CA PHE A 260 -9.15 -11.33 1.13
C PHE A 260 -8.17 -11.57 -0.03
N GLY A 261 -8.50 -12.49 -0.93
CA GLY A 261 -7.66 -12.77 -2.10
C GLY A 261 -7.88 -14.18 -2.61
N ASP A 262 -7.17 -14.51 -3.68
CA ASP A 262 -7.34 -15.76 -4.42
C ASP A 262 -7.06 -17.02 -3.58
N CYS A 263 -6.19 -16.88 -2.55
CA CYS A 263 -5.79 -18.00 -1.70
C CYS A 263 -6.68 -18.19 -0.46
N LEU A 264 -7.66 -17.30 -0.18
CA LEU A 264 -8.43 -17.33 1.07
C LEU A 264 -9.07 -18.71 1.36
N GLU A 265 -9.70 -19.31 0.37
CA GLU A 265 -10.37 -20.61 0.57
C GLU A 265 -9.37 -21.77 0.73
N ASP A 266 -8.19 -21.68 0.08
CA ASP A 266 -7.11 -22.66 0.28
C ASP A 266 -6.50 -22.55 1.68
N LEU A 267 -6.33 -21.32 2.18
CA LEU A 267 -5.85 -21.02 3.54
C LEU A 267 -6.82 -21.56 4.60
N LYS A 268 -8.11 -21.36 4.45
CA LYS A 268 -9.11 -21.95 5.35
C LYS A 268 -9.04 -23.47 5.38
N ARG A 269 -8.87 -24.10 4.19
CA ARG A 269 -8.68 -25.55 4.12
C ARG A 269 -7.38 -26.02 4.80
N GLN A 270 -6.30 -25.24 4.68
CA GLN A 270 -5.04 -25.51 5.39
C GLN A 270 -5.25 -25.39 6.91
N CYS A 271 -5.90 -24.33 7.37
CA CYS A 271 -6.23 -24.11 8.76
C CYS A 271 -6.95 -25.33 9.39
N THR A 272 -8.01 -25.80 8.72
CA THR A 272 -8.78 -26.98 9.16
C THR A 272 -7.92 -28.27 9.14
N ARG A 273 -7.11 -28.49 8.11
CA ARG A 273 -6.20 -29.66 8.07
C ARG A 273 -5.18 -29.66 9.20
N GLN A 274 -4.72 -28.48 9.63
CA GLN A 274 -3.78 -28.31 10.73
C GLN A 274 -4.46 -28.26 12.11
N GLY A 275 -5.80 -28.32 12.14
CA GLY A 275 -6.59 -28.30 13.39
C GLY A 275 -6.52 -26.96 14.12
N LEU A 276 -6.47 -25.84 13.40
CA LEU A 276 -6.28 -24.49 13.96
C LEU A 276 -7.57 -23.67 14.01
N ASP A 277 -8.72 -24.22 13.66
CA ASP A 277 -10.01 -23.50 13.56
C ASP A 277 -10.45 -22.85 14.88
N ASP A 278 -9.97 -23.35 16.03
CA ASP A 278 -10.27 -22.84 17.36
C ASP A 278 -9.41 -21.62 17.78
N ILE A 279 -8.30 -21.37 17.07
CA ILE A 279 -7.33 -20.34 17.44
C ILE A 279 -7.01 -19.35 16.32
N VAL A 280 -7.44 -19.62 15.08
CA VAL A 280 -7.25 -18.74 13.91
C VAL A 280 -8.59 -18.21 13.43
N THR A 281 -8.69 -16.90 13.31
CA THR A 281 -9.88 -16.22 12.79
C THR A 281 -9.56 -15.55 11.46
N PHE A 282 -10.32 -15.88 10.40
CA PHE A 282 -10.31 -15.16 9.14
C PHE A 282 -11.47 -14.16 9.12
N THR A 283 -11.16 -12.87 9.09
CA THR A 283 -12.21 -11.84 9.06
C THR A 283 -12.80 -11.60 7.68
N GLY A 284 -12.08 -12.00 6.62
CA GLY A 284 -12.37 -11.52 5.28
C GLY A 284 -11.99 -10.04 5.14
N ARG A 285 -12.65 -9.36 4.23
CA ARG A 285 -12.46 -7.92 4.01
C ARG A 285 -13.08 -7.14 5.16
N VAL A 286 -12.30 -6.33 5.82
CA VAL A 286 -12.67 -5.46 6.94
C VAL A 286 -12.60 -3.99 6.55
N ASP A 287 -13.41 -3.16 7.17
CA ASP A 287 -13.36 -1.71 7.04
C ASP A 287 -12.33 -1.06 7.99
N LYS A 288 -12.16 0.26 7.87
CA LYS A 288 -11.20 1.00 8.71
C LYS A 288 -11.50 0.90 10.20
N ARG A 289 -12.78 0.83 10.57
CA ARG A 289 -13.23 0.72 11.96
C ARG A 289 -12.85 -0.63 12.56
N GLU A 290 -13.08 -1.69 11.79
CA GLU A 290 -12.72 -3.07 12.17
C GLU A 290 -11.21 -3.26 12.21
N ILE A 291 -10.46 -2.68 11.24
CA ILE A 291 -8.99 -2.69 11.25
C ILE A 291 -8.46 -2.06 12.54
N ALA A 292 -8.94 -0.86 12.90
CA ALA A 292 -8.51 -0.19 14.12
C ALA A 292 -8.77 -1.04 15.38
N GLU A 293 -9.93 -1.70 15.45
CA GLU A 293 -10.29 -2.60 16.55
C GLU A 293 -9.35 -3.81 16.65
N HIS A 294 -9.20 -4.56 15.54
CA HIS A 294 -8.36 -5.75 15.53
C HIS A 294 -6.88 -5.44 15.76
N MET A 295 -6.36 -4.38 15.14
CA MET A 295 -4.97 -3.97 15.33
C MET A 295 -4.69 -3.51 16.75
N SER A 296 -5.63 -2.78 17.36
CA SER A 296 -5.46 -2.31 18.75
C SER A 296 -5.56 -3.43 19.78
N ARG A 297 -6.22 -4.55 19.46
CA ARG A 297 -6.26 -5.77 20.30
C ARG A 297 -5.05 -6.68 20.10
N SER A 298 -4.30 -6.51 19.02
CA SER A 298 -3.19 -7.40 18.67
C SER A 298 -1.93 -7.04 19.43
N HIS A 299 -1.11 -8.04 19.76
CA HIS A 299 0.16 -7.88 20.47
C HIS A 299 1.37 -7.92 19.54
N ILE A 300 1.30 -8.73 18.49
CA ILE A 300 2.42 -8.95 17.57
C ILE A 300 1.89 -9.01 16.14
N GLY A 301 2.49 -8.23 15.24
CA GLY A 301 2.25 -8.31 13.81
C GLY A 301 3.15 -9.37 13.14
N VAL A 302 2.63 -10.06 12.14
CA VAL A 302 3.40 -11.05 11.37
C VAL A 302 3.52 -10.60 9.92
N CYS A 303 4.75 -10.50 9.41
CA CYS A 303 5.08 -10.22 8.01
C CYS A 303 5.66 -11.49 7.37
N PRO A 304 4.82 -12.33 6.77
CA PRO A 304 5.19 -13.66 6.28
C PRO A 304 5.71 -13.67 4.83
N ASP A 305 5.96 -12.50 4.27
CA ASP A 305 6.31 -12.34 2.86
C ASP A 305 7.64 -13.02 2.56
N LEU A 306 7.62 -14.08 1.76
CA LEU A 306 8.82 -14.84 1.37
C LEU A 306 9.74 -13.98 0.49
N LYS A 307 11.05 -14.23 0.58
CA LYS A 307 12.04 -13.54 -0.23
C LYS A 307 11.94 -13.97 -1.69
N THR A 308 11.30 -13.16 -2.47
CA THR A 308 11.19 -13.28 -3.94
C THR A 308 11.81 -12.05 -4.59
N PRO A 309 12.09 -12.05 -5.90
CA PRO A 309 12.57 -10.86 -6.61
C PRO A 309 11.69 -9.62 -6.44
N LEU A 310 10.38 -9.80 -6.28
CA LEU A 310 9.43 -8.72 -6.04
C LEU A 310 9.46 -8.28 -4.57
N ASN A 311 9.24 -9.22 -3.66
CA ASN A 311 9.04 -8.94 -2.24
C ASN A 311 10.28 -8.30 -1.61
N ASP A 312 11.49 -8.72 -2.03
CA ASP A 312 12.75 -8.19 -1.51
C ASP A 312 12.94 -6.69 -1.79
N LEU A 313 12.34 -6.21 -2.89
CA LEU A 313 12.41 -4.81 -3.32
C LEU A 313 11.16 -4.00 -2.94
N SER A 314 10.10 -4.63 -2.45
CA SER A 314 8.81 -4.00 -2.18
C SER A 314 8.67 -3.58 -0.72
N THR A 315 8.14 -2.38 -0.49
CA THR A 315 7.74 -1.97 0.85
C THR A 315 6.46 -2.69 1.24
N MET A 316 6.51 -3.48 2.30
CA MET A 316 5.34 -4.19 2.84
C MET A 316 4.49 -3.22 3.65
N ASN A 317 3.34 -2.79 3.08
CA ASN A 317 2.45 -1.82 3.73
C ASN A 317 1.97 -2.29 5.11
N LYS A 318 1.79 -3.62 5.28
CA LYS A 318 1.40 -4.20 6.58
C LYS A 318 2.38 -3.85 7.70
N SER A 319 3.69 -3.79 7.42
CA SER A 319 4.69 -3.39 8.42
C SER A 319 4.52 -1.93 8.86
N LEU A 320 4.21 -1.03 7.93
CA LEU A 320 3.91 0.37 8.24
C LEU A 320 2.61 0.50 9.05
N GLU A 321 1.61 -0.30 8.74
CA GLU A 321 0.34 -0.34 9.46
C GLU A 321 0.53 -0.88 10.88
N TYR A 322 1.30 -1.96 11.06
CA TYR A 322 1.66 -2.45 12.40
C TYR A 322 2.35 -1.37 13.22
N MET A 323 3.35 -0.72 12.64
CA MET A 323 4.06 0.36 13.32
C MET A 323 3.14 1.53 13.68
N ALA A 324 2.17 1.87 12.82
CA ALA A 324 1.19 2.91 13.10
C ALA A 324 0.31 2.59 14.32
N TYR A 325 -0.04 1.32 14.51
CA TYR A 325 -0.77 0.83 15.68
C TYR A 325 0.13 0.41 16.85
N ALA A 326 1.40 0.82 16.83
CA ALA A 326 2.37 0.46 17.85
C ALA A 326 2.44 -1.07 18.09
N LEU A 327 2.38 -1.87 17.03
CA LEU A 327 2.59 -3.30 17.09
C LEU A 327 4.05 -3.63 16.77
N PRO A 328 4.78 -4.27 17.67
CA PRO A 328 6.03 -4.92 17.32
C PRO A 328 5.72 -6.07 16.37
N SER A 329 6.61 -6.37 15.46
CA SER A 329 6.36 -7.41 14.47
C SER A 329 7.56 -8.30 14.23
N VAL A 330 7.28 -9.51 13.71
CA VAL A 330 8.29 -10.47 13.24
C VAL A 330 8.13 -10.61 11.73
N SER A 331 9.23 -10.59 11.01
CA SER A 331 9.26 -10.60 9.55
C SER A 331 10.32 -11.54 9.01
N PHE A 332 10.07 -12.10 7.84
CA PHE A 332 11.17 -12.61 7.04
C PHE A 332 12.09 -11.46 6.61
N ASP A 333 13.38 -11.78 6.49
CA ASP A 333 14.43 -10.81 6.18
C ASP A 333 14.39 -10.39 4.70
N LEU A 334 13.78 -9.23 4.44
CA LEU A 334 13.71 -8.59 3.13
C LEU A 334 14.43 -7.24 3.18
N VAL A 335 15.06 -6.86 2.08
CA VAL A 335 15.81 -5.60 1.97
C VAL A 335 14.95 -4.39 2.36
N GLU A 336 13.78 -4.23 1.75
CA GLU A 336 12.92 -3.08 2.02
C GLU A 336 12.20 -3.16 3.38
N THR A 337 11.96 -4.36 3.92
CA THR A 337 11.40 -4.49 5.27
C THR A 337 12.42 -4.05 6.32
N ARG A 338 13.73 -4.33 6.12
CA ARG A 338 14.79 -3.78 6.98
C ARG A 338 14.88 -2.25 6.91
N VAL A 339 14.76 -1.68 5.72
CA VAL A 339 14.72 -0.21 5.55
C VAL A 339 13.52 0.38 6.28
N THR A 340 12.37 -0.27 6.18
CA THR A 340 11.12 0.18 6.81
C THR A 340 11.16 0.01 8.33
N GLY A 341 11.45 -1.18 8.82
CA GLY A 341 11.30 -1.53 10.23
C GLY A 341 12.49 -1.12 11.11
N GLY A 342 13.74 -1.21 10.57
CA GLY A 342 14.93 -1.02 11.41
C GLY A 342 14.90 -1.95 12.63
N ASP A 343 15.14 -1.41 13.82
CA ASP A 343 15.13 -2.16 15.08
C ASP A 343 13.71 -2.39 15.67
N ALA A 344 12.69 -1.85 15.02
CA ALA A 344 11.30 -2.01 15.46
C ALA A 344 10.67 -3.35 15.00
N ILE A 345 11.38 -4.14 14.19
CA ILE A 345 10.95 -5.44 13.67
C ILE A 345 12.04 -6.48 13.96
N SER A 346 11.64 -7.68 14.41
CA SER A 346 12.53 -8.84 14.48
C SER A 346 12.59 -9.55 13.13
N TYR A 347 13.79 -9.93 12.67
CA TYR A 347 13.99 -10.52 11.34
C TYR A 347 14.54 -11.93 11.43
N VAL A 348 13.98 -12.83 10.63
CA VAL A 348 14.40 -14.22 10.51
C VAL A 348 14.61 -14.63 9.05
N GLY A 349 15.34 -15.71 8.82
CA GLY A 349 15.54 -16.24 7.46
C GLY A 349 14.23 -16.53 6.74
N SER A 350 14.16 -16.22 5.43
CA SER A 350 12.94 -16.44 4.64
C SER A 350 12.53 -17.91 4.65
N GLY A 351 11.29 -18.17 5.09
CA GLY A 351 10.72 -19.51 5.20
C GLY A 351 11.15 -20.28 6.45
N ASP A 352 11.95 -19.70 7.34
CA ASP A 352 12.36 -20.33 8.61
C ASP A 352 11.28 -20.12 9.67
N ILE A 353 10.29 -21.00 9.65
CA ILE A 353 9.15 -20.96 10.60
C ILE A 353 9.61 -21.24 12.03
N ALA A 354 10.63 -22.09 12.22
CA ALA A 354 11.13 -22.38 13.56
C ALA A 354 11.77 -21.13 14.20
N ALA A 355 12.62 -20.42 13.46
CA ALA A 355 13.19 -19.15 13.91
C ALA A 355 12.13 -18.05 14.09
N MET A 356 11.08 -18.03 13.23
CA MET A 356 9.96 -17.08 13.41
C MET A 356 9.20 -17.38 14.70
N ALA A 357 8.96 -18.65 15.02
CA ALA A 357 8.34 -19.05 16.29
C ALA A 357 9.21 -18.66 17.49
N ASP A 358 10.54 -18.84 17.41
CA ASP A 358 11.47 -18.42 18.46
C ASP A 358 11.37 -16.92 18.78
N GLU A 359 11.31 -16.08 17.72
CA GLU A 359 11.17 -14.62 17.90
C GLU A 359 9.78 -14.23 18.44
N VAL A 360 8.73 -14.90 17.99
CA VAL A 360 7.37 -14.69 18.53
C VAL A 360 7.30 -15.09 20.00
N GLU A 361 7.87 -16.25 20.39
CA GLU A 361 7.92 -16.68 21.80
C GLU A 361 8.69 -15.68 22.69
N LYS A 362 9.83 -15.15 22.20
CA LYS A 362 10.55 -14.09 22.94
C LYS A 362 9.69 -12.84 23.16
N LEU A 363 8.87 -12.45 22.18
CA LEU A 363 7.96 -11.31 22.34
C LEU A 363 6.76 -11.64 23.23
N ILE A 364 6.32 -12.88 23.31
CA ILE A 364 5.28 -13.33 24.24
C ILE A 364 5.80 -13.29 25.68
N ASP A 365 6.99 -13.86 25.88
CA ASP A 365 7.57 -14.11 27.22
C ASP A 365 8.29 -12.88 27.80
N ASP A 366 8.63 -11.87 26.96
CA ASP A 366 9.25 -10.61 27.38
C ASP A 366 8.37 -9.38 27.06
N PRO A 367 7.43 -9.04 27.97
CA PRO A 367 6.57 -7.87 27.80
C PRO A 367 7.35 -6.54 27.74
N THR A 368 8.49 -6.43 28.41
CA THR A 368 9.32 -5.23 28.40
C THR A 368 9.90 -4.99 27.01
N ARG A 369 10.51 -6.02 26.41
CA ARG A 369 10.98 -5.98 25.02
C ARG A 369 9.84 -5.63 24.07
N ARG A 370 8.66 -6.21 24.26
CA ARG A 370 7.48 -5.91 23.45
C ARG A 370 7.07 -4.43 23.55
N ALA A 371 7.09 -3.84 24.75
CA ALA A 371 6.80 -2.43 24.95
C ALA A 371 7.86 -1.51 24.31
N GLU A 372 9.13 -1.83 24.45
CA GLU A 372 10.22 -1.09 23.80
C GLU A 372 10.09 -1.10 22.27
N MET A 373 9.89 -2.27 21.67
CA MET A 373 9.68 -2.38 20.23
C MET A 373 8.42 -1.64 19.76
N SER A 374 7.36 -1.62 20.56
CA SER A 374 6.14 -0.85 20.27
C SER A 374 6.41 0.66 20.18
N ARG A 375 7.21 1.20 21.13
CA ARG A 375 7.63 2.62 21.11
C ARG A 375 8.49 2.93 19.87
N LEU A 376 9.48 2.09 19.60
CA LEU A 376 10.35 2.23 18.42
C LEU A 376 9.52 2.18 17.13
N ALA A 377 8.58 1.25 17.01
CA ALA A 377 7.70 1.10 15.86
C ALA A 377 6.88 2.38 15.62
N ARG A 378 6.21 2.86 16.67
CA ARG A 378 5.38 4.07 16.57
C ARG A 378 6.21 5.31 16.27
N GLY A 379 7.30 5.53 16.99
CA GLY A 379 8.19 6.67 16.76
C GLY A 379 8.73 6.70 15.33
N ARG A 380 9.20 5.55 14.84
CA ARG A 380 9.78 5.44 13.50
C ARG A 380 8.78 5.73 12.38
N VAL A 381 7.54 5.21 12.46
CA VAL A 381 6.55 5.45 11.41
C VAL A 381 6.10 6.91 11.37
N VAL A 382 5.94 7.55 12.54
CA VAL A 382 5.58 8.96 12.64
C VAL A 382 6.68 9.86 12.06
N GLU A 383 7.94 9.57 12.40
CA GLU A 383 9.07 10.39 11.98
C GLU A 383 9.40 10.25 10.48
N LEU A 384 9.40 9.01 9.96
CA LEU A 384 9.98 8.72 8.65
C LEU A 384 8.95 8.41 7.56
N PHE A 385 7.77 7.92 7.94
CA PHE A 385 6.84 7.33 6.99
C PHE A 385 5.43 7.92 7.03
N ASP A 386 5.18 8.92 7.88
CA ASP A 386 3.88 9.61 7.91
C ASP A 386 3.52 10.20 6.55
N TRP A 387 2.25 10.06 6.18
CA TRP A 387 1.76 10.53 4.89
C TRP A 387 1.98 12.04 4.68
N ALA A 388 1.91 12.87 5.71
CA ALA A 388 2.08 14.32 5.56
C ALA A 388 3.43 14.68 4.94
N GLY A 389 4.51 13.99 5.34
CA GLY A 389 5.84 14.14 4.74
C GLY A 389 5.88 13.66 3.29
N GLN A 390 5.25 12.53 3.00
CA GLN A 390 5.17 11.97 1.65
C GLN A 390 4.31 12.84 0.72
N ALA A 391 3.20 13.36 1.20
CA ALA A 391 2.30 14.26 0.48
C ALA A 391 3.02 15.51 -0.01
N LYS A 392 3.91 16.07 0.83
CA LYS A 392 4.73 17.23 0.42
C LYS A 392 5.60 16.90 -0.79
N VAL A 393 6.34 15.80 -0.74
CA VAL A 393 7.20 15.35 -1.85
C VAL A 393 6.36 15.09 -3.10
N PHE A 394 5.24 14.38 -2.95
CA PHE A 394 4.32 14.06 -4.04
C PHE A 394 3.84 15.32 -4.75
N GLY A 395 3.29 16.27 -4.03
CA GLY A 395 2.76 17.50 -4.62
C GLY A 395 3.86 18.39 -5.24
N ASP A 396 5.08 18.41 -4.65
CA ASP A 396 6.22 19.15 -5.19
C ASP A 396 6.63 18.63 -6.58
N VAL A 397 6.44 17.33 -6.88
CA VAL A 397 6.66 16.77 -8.22
C VAL A 397 5.76 17.45 -9.25
N PHE A 398 4.48 17.66 -8.95
CA PHE A 398 3.54 18.31 -9.88
C PHE A 398 3.82 19.80 -10.03
N ASP A 399 4.14 20.49 -8.94
CA ASP A 399 4.54 21.90 -8.98
C ASP A 399 5.78 22.08 -9.87
N GLN A 400 6.81 21.25 -9.71
CA GLN A 400 8.01 21.29 -10.55
C GLN A 400 7.72 20.96 -12.01
N VAL A 401 6.88 19.96 -12.30
CA VAL A 401 6.49 19.59 -13.68
C VAL A 401 5.81 20.75 -14.39
N LEU A 402 5.05 21.58 -13.66
CA LEU A 402 4.32 22.73 -14.19
C LEU A 402 5.05 24.06 -14.03
N GLY A 403 6.26 24.07 -13.44
CA GLY A 403 7.03 25.28 -13.19
C GLY A 403 6.36 26.24 -12.18
N ARG A 404 5.58 25.68 -11.25
CA ARG A 404 4.99 26.42 -10.14
C ARG A 404 5.99 26.50 -8.98
N PRO A 405 5.93 27.55 -8.16
CA PRO A 405 6.68 27.54 -6.90
C PRO A 405 6.17 26.38 -6.03
N SER A 406 7.09 25.66 -5.40
CA SER A 406 6.72 24.63 -4.43
C SER A 406 5.86 25.26 -3.34
N ALA A 407 4.78 24.58 -2.96
CA ALA A 407 3.98 25.04 -1.84
C ALA A 407 4.88 25.13 -0.60
N GLY A 408 4.86 26.27 0.09
CA GLY A 408 5.59 26.46 1.34
C GLY A 408 5.23 25.39 2.38
N GLU A 409 5.82 25.46 3.57
CA GLU A 409 5.44 24.58 4.66
C GLU A 409 3.92 24.56 4.81
N ARG A 410 3.37 23.35 4.76
CA ARG A 410 1.93 23.13 4.99
C ARG A 410 1.57 23.67 6.36
N ALA A 411 0.36 24.21 6.49
CA ALA A 411 -0.19 24.49 7.81
C ALA A 411 -0.01 23.25 8.70
N PRO A 412 0.38 23.43 9.98
CA PRO A 412 0.57 22.31 10.88
C PRO A 412 -0.65 21.39 10.81
N ALA A 413 -0.38 20.09 10.83
CA ALA A 413 -1.45 19.08 10.85
C ALA A 413 -2.50 19.47 11.91
N PRO A 414 -3.80 19.26 11.64
CA PRO A 414 -4.81 19.52 12.65
C PRO A 414 -4.42 18.79 13.95
N VAL A 415 -4.62 19.49 15.07
CA VAL A 415 -4.34 18.92 16.40
C VAL A 415 -4.96 17.53 16.47
N PRO A 416 -4.22 16.51 16.91
CA PRO A 416 -4.74 15.15 17.01
C PRO A 416 -6.05 15.17 17.79
N GLN A 417 -7.10 14.61 17.20
CA GLN A 417 -8.38 14.46 17.88
C GLN A 417 -8.19 13.42 19.00
N ASP A 418 -8.85 13.60 20.12
CA ASP A 418 -8.81 12.64 21.24
C ASP A 418 -9.62 11.36 20.94
N VAL A 419 -10.45 11.41 19.91
CA VAL A 419 -11.31 10.31 19.44
C VAL A 419 -11.20 10.13 17.94
N ASP A 420 -11.45 8.92 17.48
CA ASP A 420 -11.54 8.61 16.05
C ASP A 420 -12.88 9.11 15.42
N GLU A 421 -13.04 8.90 14.12
CA GLU A 421 -14.25 9.32 13.39
C GLU A 421 -15.55 8.61 13.84
N TRP A 422 -15.45 7.58 14.68
CA TRP A 422 -16.58 6.86 15.30
C TRP A 422 -16.75 7.17 16.78
N GLY A 423 -15.99 8.15 17.32
CA GLY A 423 -16.06 8.58 18.73
C GLY A 423 -15.34 7.65 19.72
N ARG A 424 -14.48 6.72 19.23
CA ARG A 424 -13.69 5.87 20.12
C ARG A 424 -12.42 6.59 20.58
N PRO A 425 -12.09 6.56 21.87
CA PRO A 425 -10.92 7.26 22.38
C PRO A 425 -9.62 6.64 21.86
N TYR A 426 -8.72 7.50 21.40
CA TYR A 426 -7.35 7.10 21.14
C TYR A 426 -6.57 6.88 22.42
N VAL A 427 -5.60 5.96 22.36
CA VAL A 427 -4.62 5.79 23.42
C VAL A 427 -3.71 7.02 23.45
N PRO A 428 -3.49 7.69 24.61
CA PRO A 428 -2.53 8.76 24.76
C PRO A 428 -1.11 8.22 24.52
N LEU A 429 -0.48 8.61 23.41
CA LEU A 429 0.84 8.10 23.02
C LEU A 429 2.00 8.91 23.60
N ASP A 430 1.70 10.08 24.17
CA ASP A 430 2.57 11.01 24.89
C ASP A 430 2.60 10.79 26.40
N ASP A 431 1.68 9.99 26.94
CA ASP A 431 1.70 9.50 28.32
C ASP A 431 2.41 8.12 28.36
N ASP A 432 3.67 8.11 28.77
CA ASP A 432 4.48 6.90 28.80
C ASP A 432 3.87 5.78 29.66
N ALA A 433 3.28 6.12 30.80
CA ALA A 433 2.70 5.13 31.72
C ALA A 433 1.42 4.52 31.13
N GLU A 434 0.56 5.35 30.53
CA GLU A 434 -0.68 4.90 29.89
C GLU A 434 -0.37 4.08 28.64
N PHE A 435 0.59 4.53 27.83
CA PHE A 435 1.02 3.81 26.63
C PHE A 435 1.61 2.44 26.99
N GLU A 436 2.49 2.38 27.99
CA GLU A 436 3.08 1.13 28.45
C GLU A 436 2.02 0.16 28.98
N ARG A 437 1.12 0.64 29.83
CA ARG A 437 -0.02 -0.14 30.31
C ARG A 437 -0.86 -0.69 29.15
N TYR A 438 -1.20 0.15 28.18
CA TYR A 438 -1.94 -0.27 27.00
C TYR A 438 -1.21 -1.35 26.22
N VAL A 439 0.09 -1.18 25.93
CA VAL A 439 0.89 -2.17 25.17
C VAL A 439 0.97 -3.51 25.87
N LEU A 440 1.08 -3.50 27.21
CA LEU A 440 1.16 -4.72 28.00
C LEU A 440 -0.18 -5.45 28.06
N GLU A 441 -1.26 -4.73 28.26
CA GLU A 441 -2.57 -5.29 28.57
C GLU A 441 -3.51 -5.38 27.37
N ARG A 442 -3.40 -4.45 26.39
CA ARG A 442 -4.33 -4.33 25.24
C ARG A 442 -5.80 -4.40 25.65
N ARG A 443 -6.14 -3.80 26.79
CA ARG A 443 -7.47 -3.85 27.41
C ARG A 443 -8.32 -2.65 26.99
N ALA A 444 -9.65 -2.86 27.02
CA ALA A 444 -10.63 -1.78 27.04
C ALA A 444 -10.36 -0.86 28.23
N ARG A 445 -10.72 0.41 28.09
CA ARG A 445 -10.58 1.40 29.15
C ARG A 445 -11.60 1.18 30.25
#